data_3fae5cf54dfaf78de21f74cde4a8cfdc
#
_entry.id   3fae5cf54dfaf78de21f74cde4a8cfdc
#
_cell.length_a   1.000
_cell.length_b   1.000
_cell.length_c   1.000
_cell.angle_alpha   90.00
_cell.angle_beta   90.00
_cell.angle_gamma   90.00
#
_symmetry.space_group_name_H-M   'P 1'
#
loop_
_entity.id
_entity.type
_entity.pdbx_description
1 polymer ?
#
loop_
_entity_poly.entity_id
_entity_poly.type
_entity_poly.pdbx_seq_one_letter_code
_entity_poly.pdbx_strand_id
1 'polypeptide(L)'
;LAAGTYEVVAIGHNGSGTTISSPEKITFTSNKVTDTFYYYGILDVTDGEKATESITLKRAVGMFRLAIKDEIPEQAKKIKFYYTGGSSTLNAKTGYGCVNSKQTEILDLVKNQQVYEVYTFPHEGDKKLTVTIDILDKNDFTIATTTFSDVPILKNYITKYSGKLFTGLSGGTGDIDIDFIFDPEWAGENEYEF
;
A
#
# COMPACT_ATOMS: atom_id res chain seq x y z
N LEU A 1 19.23 -18.60 -23.55
CA LEU A 1 20.25 -17.96 -22.74
C LEU A 1 21.57 -18.71 -22.97
N ALA A 2 22.70 -18.01 -22.94
CA ALA A 2 24.02 -18.63 -22.90
C ALA A 2 24.25 -19.31 -21.52
N ALA A 3 25.20 -20.23 -21.45
CA ALA A 3 25.61 -20.78 -20.15
C ALA A 3 26.10 -19.66 -19.23
N GLY A 4 25.67 -19.68 -17.98
CA GLY A 4 25.99 -18.64 -17.00
C GLY A 4 24.99 -18.55 -15.87
N THR A 5 25.30 -17.71 -14.89
CA THR A 5 24.44 -17.42 -13.75
C THR A 5 23.62 -16.15 -14.01
N TYR A 6 22.31 -16.22 -13.81
CA TYR A 6 21.37 -15.13 -14.07
C TYR A 6 20.60 -14.75 -12.81
N GLU A 7 20.44 -13.45 -12.58
CA GLU A 7 19.47 -12.94 -11.62
C GLU A 7 18.08 -12.91 -12.28
N VAL A 8 17.10 -13.54 -11.65
CA VAL A 8 15.71 -13.60 -12.14
C VAL A 8 14.81 -12.77 -11.24
N VAL A 9 14.09 -11.83 -11.84
CA VAL A 9 13.07 -11.03 -11.16
C VAL A 9 11.74 -11.23 -11.86
N ALA A 10 10.69 -11.54 -11.11
CA ALA A 10 9.32 -11.55 -11.59
C ALA A 10 8.46 -10.62 -10.73
N ILE A 11 7.63 -9.80 -11.37
CA ILE A 11 6.71 -8.86 -10.71
C ILE A 11 5.31 -9.09 -11.27
N GLY A 12 4.35 -9.28 -10.36
CA GLY A 12 2.92 -9.32 -10.66
C GLY A 12 2.20 -8.21 -9.89
N HIS A 13 1.41 -7.37 -10.59
CA HIS A 13 0.59 -6.32 -9.97
C HIS A 13 -0.60 -5.96 -10.85
N ASN A 14 -1.61 -5.29 -10.29
CA ASN A 14 -2.81 -4.88 -11.01
C ASN A 14 -2.82 -3.39 -11.42
N GLY A 15 -1.69 -2.70 -11.27
CA GLY A 15 -1.51 -1.30 -11.71
C GLY A 15 -1.03 -1.18 -13.16
N SER A 16 -0.74 0.06 -13.56
CA SER A 16 -0.23 0.40 -14.88
C SER A 16 1.29 0.53 -14.87
N GLY A 17 1.98 -0.29 -15.65
CA GLY A 17 3.40 -0.12 -15.97
C GLY A 17 4.38 -0.26 -14.80
N THR A 18 5.43 -1.04 -15.04
CA THR A 18 6.53 -1.26 -14.11
C THR A 18 7.85 -1.11 -14.86
N THR A 19 8.84 -0.47 -14.26
CA THR A 19 10.19 -0.38 -14.78
C THR A 19 11.15 -1.11 -13.85
N ILE A 20 11.79 -2.16 -14.35
CA ILE A 20 12.83 -2.90 -13.63
C ILE A 20 14.18 -2.38 -14.14
N SER A 21 14.80 -1.47 -13.37
CA SER A 21 16.14 -0.93 -13.69
C SER A 21 17.24 -1.87 -13.21
N SER A 22 17.04 -2.50 -12.08
CA SER A 22 17.84 -3.57 -11.50
C SER A 22 16.99 -4.35 -10.50
N PRO A 23 17.44 -5.52 -9.99
CA PRO A 23 16.71 -6.20 -8.90
C PRO A 23 16.49 -5.34 -7.65
N GLU A 24 17.40 -4.39 -7.38
CA GLU A 24 17.30 -3.48 -6.23
C GLU A 24 16.46 -2.24 -6.50
N LYS A 25 16.05 -1.98 -7.76
CA LYS A 25 15.32 -0.76 -8.12
C LYS A 25 14.22 -1.02 -9.13
N ILE A 26 13.02 -1.23 -8.60
CA ILE A 26 11.80 -1.46 -9.38
C ILE A 26 10.82 -0.33 -9.06
N THR A 27 10.44 0.43 -10.09
CA THR A 27 9.55 1.59 -9.99
C THR A 27 8.23 1.35 -10.71
N PHE A 28 7.19 2.07 -10.29
CA PHE A 28 5.84 1.96 -10.81
C PHE A 28 5.38 3.29 -11.37
N THR A 29 4.56 3.27 -12.41
CA THR A 29 4.06 4.46 -13.09
C THR A 29 3.39 5.41 -12.09
N SER A 30 3.77 6.68 -12.13
CA SER A 30 3.25 7.75 -11.25
C SER A 30 3.46 7.48 -9.75
N ASN A 31 4.44 6.65 -9.37
CA ASN A 31 4.68 6.20 -8.00
C ASN A 31 3.47 5.50 -7.36
N LYS A 32 2.51 5.03 -8.17
CA LYS A 32 1.31 4.36 -7.70
C LYS A 32 1.62 2.90 -7.41
N VAL A 33 1.61 2.54 -6.13
CA VAL A 33 1.75 1.16 -5.67
C VAL A 33 0.35 0.53 -5.60
N THR A 34 0.22 -0.67 -6.13
CA THR A 34 -1.00 -1.49 -6.04
C THR A 34 -0.66 -2.82 -5.39
N ASP A 35 -1.63 -3.72 -5.24
CA ASP A 35 -1.34 -5.06 -4.75
C ASP A 35 -0.28 -5.71 -5.63
N THR A 36 0.91 -5.91 -5.07
CA THR A 36 2.13 -6.25 -5.81
C THR A 36 2.81 -7.46 -5.22
N PHE A 37 3.16 -8.40 -6.09
CA PHE A 37 3.87 -9.63 -5.78
C PHE A 37 5.20 -9.65 -6.50
N TYR A 38 6.18 -10.28 -5.89
CA TYR A 38 7.53 -10.37 -6.43
C TYR A 38 8.14 -11.74 -6.21
N TYR A 39 9.11 -12.04 -7.07
CA TYR A 39 10.09 -13.11 -6.91
C TYR A 39 11.47 -12.57 -7.24
N TYR A 40 12.47 -13.00 -6.52
CA TYR A 40 13.89 -12.86 -6.83
C TYR A 40 14.59 -14.20 -6.59
N GLY A 41 15.44 -14.60 -7.54
CA GLY A 41 16.24 -15.81 -7.45
C GLY A 41 17.42 -15.80 -8.41
N ILE A 42 18.25 -16.84 -8.28
CA ILE A 42 19.40 -17.08 -9.13
C ILE A 42 19.10 -18.33 -9.97
N LEU A 43 19.34 -18.23 -11.27
CA LEU A 43 19.20 -19.32 -12.23
C LEU A 43 20.56 -19.60 -12.89
N ASP A 44 21.07 -20.81 -12.71
CA ASP A 44 22.24 -21.31 -13.41
C ASP A 44 21.81 -22.02 -14.70
N VAL A 45 22.38 -21.61 -15.82
CA VAL A 45 22.12 -22.17 -17.15
C VAL A 45 23.37 -22.91 -17.61
N THR A 46 23.22 -24.20 -17.92
CA THR A 46 24.27 -25.04 -18.49
C THR A 46 24.12 -25.12 -19.99
N ASP A 47 25.24 -25.18 -20.72
CA ASP A 47 25.22 -25.27 -22.18
C ASP A 47 24.56 -26.58 -22.67
N GLY A 48 23.64 -26.42 -23.62
CA GLY A 48 22.92 -27.56 -24.22
C GLY A 48 21.81 -28.15 -23.35
N GLU A 49 21.57 -27.62 -22.13
CA GLU A 49 20.53 -28.08 -21.24
C GLU A 49 19.33 -27.14 -21.20
N LYS A 50 18.14 -27.69 -20.89
CA LYS A 50 16.93 -26.92 -20.62
C LYS A 50 16.88 -26.57 -19.14
N ALA A 51 17.08 -25.30 -18.81
CA ALA A 51 16.82 -24.82 -17.45
C ALA A 51 15.32 -24.59 -17.27
N THR A 52 14.77 -25.05 -16.14
CA THR A 52 13.38 -24.82 -15.74
C THR A 52 13.38 -24.42 -14.26
N GLU A 53 12.74 -23.28 -13.96
CA GLU A 53 12.59 -22.79 -12.60
C GLU A 53 11.12 -22.65 -12.25
N SER A 54 10.73 -23.14 -11.09
CA SER A 54 9.39 -22.95 -10.52
C SER A 54 9.44 -21.80 -9.53
N ILE A 55 8.70 -20.72 -9.80
CA ILE A 55 8.71 -19.54 -8.97
C ILE A 55 7.40 -19.41 -8.17
N THR A 56 7.52 -18.99 -6.92
CA THR A 56 6.39 -18.59 -6.09
C THR A 56 6.48 -17.09 -5.79
N LEU A 57 5.48 -16.34 -6.21
CA LEU A 57 5.41 -14.91 -5.95
C LEU A 57 5.00 -14.67 -4.50
N LYS A 58 5.68 -13.73 -3.82
CA LYS A 58 5.37 -13.28 -2.46
C LYS A 58 4.84 -11.85 -2.52
N ARG A 59 3.82 -11.53 -1.70
CA ARG A 59 3.31 -10.15 -1.62
C ARG A 59 4.36 -9.23 -1.01
N ALA A 60 4.62 -8.10 -1.68
CA ALA A 60 5.64 -7.13 -1.28
C ALA A 60 5.07 -5.93 -0.51
N VAL A 61 3.78 -5.69 -0.62
CA VAL A 61 3.11 -4.50 -0.07
C VAL A 61 2.51 -4.75 1.30
N GLY A 62 2.35 -3.66 2.07
CA GLY A 62 1.38 -3.53 3.13
C GLY A 62 0.23 -2.65 2.67
N MET A 63 -0.96 -2.88 3.21
CA MET A 63 -2.18 -2.12 2.92
C MET A 63 -2.58 -1.28 4.13
N PHE A 64 -2.90 -0.01 3.89
CA PHE A 64 -3.68 0.79 4.82
C PHE A 64 -5.14 0.78 4.36
N ARG A 65 -6.05 0.36 5.24
CA ARG A 65 -7.49 0.29 5.00
C ARG A 65 -8.22 1.23 5.94
N LEU A 66 -8.99 2.15 5.37
CA LEU A 66 -9.90 3.03 6.11
C LEU A 66 -11.34 2.50 5.96
N ALA A 67 -12.01 2.22 7.08
CA ALA A 67 -13.42 1.86 7.12
C ALA A 67 -14.23 2.99 7.77
N ILE A 68 -15.03 3.68 6.98
CA ILE A 68 -15.87 4.82 7.40
C ILE A 68 -17.18 4.28 7.96
N LYS A 69 -17.51 4.63 9.21
CA LYS A 69 -18.71 4.13 9.92
C LYS A 69 -19.93 5.08 9.82
N ASP A 70 -19.73 6.32 9.39
CA ASP A 70 -20.79 7.31 9.25
C ASP A 70 -21.19 7.54 7.78
N GLU A 71 -22.30 8.25 7.59
CA GLU A 71 -22.78 8.56 6.24
C GLU A 71 -21.86 9.58 5.55
N ILE A 72 -21.59 9.34 4.28
CA ILE A 72 -20.83 10.27 3.45
C ILE A 72 -21.74 11.48 3.12
N PRO A 73 -21.39 12.70 3.58
CA PRO A 73 -22.19 13.89 3.32
C PRO A 73 -22.22 14.22 1.83
N GLU A 74 -23.31 14.85 1.38
CA GLU A 74 -23.51 15.17 -0.04
C GLU A 74 -22.42 16.08 -0.62
N GLN A 75 -21.84 16.98 0.18
CA GLN A 75 -20.76 17.87 -0.23
C GLN A 75 -19.41 17.17 -0.41
N ALA A 76 -19.19 16.01 0.20
CA ALA A 76 -17.97 15.21 0.07
C ALA A 76 -18.01 14.41 -1.24
N LYS A 77 -17.01 14.60 -2.10
CA LYS A 77 -16.96 13.96 -3.42
C LYS A 77 -15.73 13.09 -3.62
N LYS A 78 -14.61 13.44 -3.01
CA LYS A 78 -13.37 12.69 -3.12
C LYS A 78 -12.69 12.56 -1.76
N ILE A 79 -11.94 11.47 -1.61
CA ILE A 79 -11.02 11.24 -0.51
C ILE A 79 -9.61 11.22 -1.07
N LYS A 80 -8.73 12.02 -0.50
CA LYS A 80 -7.33 12.08 -0.86
C LYS A 80 -6.50 11.54 0.29
N PHE A 81 -5.73 10.51 0.03
CA PHE A 81 -4.71 9.99 0.93
C PHE A 81 -3.37 10.60 0.56
N TYR A 82 -2.70 11.25 1.49
CA TYR A 82 -1.30 11.63 1.39
C TYR A 82 -0.53 10.92 2.49
N TYR A 83 0.46 10.12 2.12
CA TYR A 83 1.19 9.32 3.09
C TYR A 83 2.69 9.28 2.82
N THR A 84 3.44 9.22 3.93
CA THR A 84 4.89 9.18 3.99
C THR A 84 5.35 8.07 4.93
N GLY A 85 6.63 7.69 4.88
CA GLY A 85 7.20 6.62 5.71
C GLY A 85 7.23 5.26 5.01
N GLY A 86 6.56 5.13 3.87
CA GLY A 86 6.65 3.98 2.97
C GLY A 86 7.47 4.28 1.72
N SER A 87 7.44 3.37 0.77
CA SER A 87 8.18 3.45 -0.49
C SER A 87 7.30 3.14 -1.70
N SER A 88 7.50 3.87 -2.79
CA SER A 88 6.97 3.56 -4.11
C SER A 88 7.95 2.77 -5.00
N THR A 89 9.13 2.43 -4.48
CA THR A 89 10.17 1.68 -5.17
C THR A 89 10.51 0.41 -4.41
N LEU A 90 10.47 -0.72 -5.09
CA LEU A 90 10.74 -2.04 -4.53
C LEU A 90 12.19 -2.45 -4.79
N ASN A 91 12.83 -3.01 -3.78
CA ASN A 91 14.03 -3.84 -3.90
C ASN A 91 13.61 -5.32 -3.85
N ALA A 92 13.66 -6.02 -4.98
CA ALA A 92 13.24 -7.41 -5.05
C ALA A 92 14.18 -8.37 -4.30
N LYS A 93 15.46 -8.02 -4.11
CA LYS A 93 16.39 -8.86 -3.34
C LYS A 93 15.97 -8.98 -1.86
N THR A 94 15.44 -7.92 -1.30
CA THR A 94 14.97 -7.88 0.09
C THR A 94 13.46 -8.04 0.23
N GLY A 95 12.72 -7.68 -0.83
CA GLY A 95 11.26 -7.61 -0.84
C GLY A 95 10.69 -6.45 -0.04
N TYR A 96 11.49 -5.40 0.19
CA TYR A 96 11.11 -4.19 0.92
C TYR A 96 11.25 -2.93 0.06
N GLY A 97 10.64 -1.86 0.52
CA GLY A 97 10.81 -0.55 -0.05
C GLY A 97 12.22 0.01 0.17
N CYS A 98 12.78 0.70 -0.82
CA CYS A 98 14.18 1.16 -0.79
C CYS A 98 14.36 2.68 -0.94
N VAL A 99 13.27 3.45 -1.08
CA VAL A 99 13.32 4.91 -1.09
C VAL A 99 12.23 5.50 -0.20
N ASN A 100 12.50 6.63 0.46
CA ASN A 100 11.45 7.34 1.19
C ASN A 100 10.58 8.08 0.18
N SER A 101 9.31 7.68 0.09
CA SER A 101 8.36 8.24 -0.88
C SER A 101 7.31 9.10 -0.20
N LYS A 102 6.87 10.12 -0.93
CA LYS A 102 5.62 10.83 -0.68
C LYS A 102 4.62 10.28 -1.69
N GLN A 103 3.57 9.63 -1.21
CA GLN A 103 2.57 8.99 -2.07
C GLN A 103 1.25 9.73 -1.91
N THR A 104 0.50 9.83 -3.00
CA THR A 104 -0.82 10.48 -3.02
C THR A 104 -1.76 9.62 -3.84
N GLU A 105 -2.92 9.29 -3.27
CA GLU A 105 -4.03 8.62 -3.94
C GLU A 105 -5.28 9.44 -3.77
N ILE A 106 -6.01 9.68 -4.87
CA ILE A 106 -7.30 10.36 -4.85
C ILE A 106 -8.34 9.38 -5.38
N LEU A 107 -9.37 9.13 -4.58
CA LEU A 107 -10.45 8.20 -4.89
C LEU A 107 -11.79 8.94 -4.81
N ASP A 108 -12.75 8.54 -5.63
CA ASP A 108 -14.10 9.07 -5.55
C ASP A 108 -14.82 8.51 -4.31
N LEU A 109 -15.52 9.38 -3.58
CA LEU A 109 -16.41 8.97 -2.52
C LEU A 109 -17.74 8.51 -3.12
N VAL A 110 -17.98 7.22 -3.07
CA VAL A 110 -19.18 6.60 -3.62
C VAL A 110 -20.18 6.31 -2.49
N LYS A 111 -21.43 6.73 -2.67
CA LYS A 111 -22.50 6.42 -1.70
C LYS A 111 -22.58 4.91 -1.45
N ASN A 112 -22.60 4.52 -0.18
CA ASN A 112 -22.57 3.13 0.29
C ASN A 112 -21.20 2.39 0.15
N GLN A 113 -20.15 3.02 -0.37
CA GLN A 113 -18.80 2.50 -0.24
C GLN A 113 -18.18 3.05 1.04
N GLN A 114 -17.92 2.18 1.99
CA GLN A 114 -17.40 2.55 3.31
C GLN A 114 -15.93 2.19 3.49
N VAL A 115 -15.31 1.49 2.54
CA VAL A 115 -13.93 1.00 2.65
C VAL A 115 -13.08 1.57 1.52
N TYR A 116 -11.94 2.14 1.90
CA TYR A 116 -10.94 2.73 1.01
C TYR A 116 -9.56 2.19 1.36
N GLU A 117 -8.75 1.88 0.36
CA GLU A 117 -7.48 1.17 0.52
C GLU A 117 -6.36 1.85 -0.26
N VAL A 118 -5.19 1.92 0.35
CA VAL A 118 -3.95 2.37 -0.30
C VAL A 118 -2.80 1.42 0.06
N TYR A 119 -1.82 1.33 -0.84
CA TYR A 119 -0.72 0.39 -0.76
C TYR A 119 0.61 1.10 -0.73
N THR A 120 1.57 0.50 -0.07
CA THR A 120 2.97 0.94 -0.09
C THR A 120 3.91 -0.25 0.12
N PHE A 121 5.15 -0.14 -0.32
CA PHE A 121 6.19 -1.08 0.10
C PHE A 121 6.70 -0.65 1.46
N PRO A 122 6.53 -1.47 2.52
CA PRO A 122 7.14 -1.19 3.81
C PRO A 122 8.67 -1.17 3.69
N HIS A 123 9.32 -0.34 4.50
CA HIS A 123 10.76 -0.45 4.69
C HIS A 123 11.10 -1.63 5.60
N GLU A 124 12.32 -2.10 5.52
CA GLU A 124 12.86 -3.05 6.49
C GLU A 124 12.94 -2.39 7.89
N GLY A 125 12.55 -3.14 8.92
CA GLY A 125 12.43 -2.64 10.31
C GLY A 125 11.07 -2.00 10.60
N ASP A 126 10.92 -1.44 11.81
CA ASP A 126 9.65 -0.93 12.36
C ASP A 126 9.31 0.50 11.89
N LYS A 127 9.50 0.82 10.62
CA LYS A 127 9.09 2.13 10.09
C LYS A 127 7.58 2.22 9.98
N LYS A 128 7.05 3.38 10.35
CA LYS A 128 5.62 3.65 10.39
C LYS A 128 5.26 4.72 9.37
N LEU A 129 3.98 4.74 8.96
CA LEU A 129 3.47 5.79 8.10
C LEU A 129 2.97 6.97 8.92
N THR A 130 2.99 8.15 8.29
CA THR A 130 2.07 9.24 8.59
C THR A 130 1.08 9.33 7.44
N VAL A 131 -0.21 9.22 7.72
CA VAL A 131 -1.29 9.22 6.73
C VAL A 131 -2.18 10.43 6.98
N THR A 132 -2.22 11.37 6.04
CA THR A 132 -3.16 12.49 6.04
C THR A 132 -4.28 12.20 5.04
N ILE A 133 -5.50 12.36 5.50
CA ILE A 133 -6.72 12.16 4.72
C ILE A 133 -7.41 13.50 4.57
N ASP A 134 -7.52 13.99 3.33
CA ASP A 134 -8.29 15.16 2.96
C ASP A 134 -9.60 14.72 2.31
N ILE A 135 -10.71 15.28 2.75
CA ILE A 135 -12.01 15.16 2.08
C ILE A 135 -12.18 16.37 1.17
N LEU A 136 -12.47 16.11 -0.10
CA LEU A 136 -12.60 17.16 -1.11
C LEU A 136 -14.04 17.27 -1.59
N ASP A 137 -14.45 18.52 -1.89
CA ASP A 137 -15.72 18.83 -2.54
C ASP A 137 -15.65 18.61 -4.08
N LYS A 138 -16.72 18.97 -4.79
CA LYS A 138 -16.80 18.89 -6.26
C LYS A 138 -15.81 19.77 -7.02
N ASN A 139 -15.24 20.78 -6.37
CA ASN A 139 -14.28 21.73 -6.94
C ASN A 139 -12.85 21.42 -6.49
N ASP A 140 -12.62 20.26 -5.87
CA ASP A 140 -11.35 19.83 -5.27
C ASP A 140 -10.87 20.68 -4.08
N PHE A 141 -11.75 21.46 -3.44
CA PHE A 141 -11.44 22.16 -2.19
C PHE A 141 -11.52 21.19 -1.01
N THR A 142 -10.53 21.26 -0.14
CA THR A 142 -10.52 20.48 1.11
C THR A 142 -11.57 21.01 2.08
N ILE A 143 -12.49 20.17 2.49
CA ILE A 143 -13.56 20.47 3.45
C ILE A 143 -13.30 19.83 4.83
N ALA A 144 -12.42 18.85 4.90
CA ALA A 144 -11.96 18.24 6.15
C ALA A 144 -10.57 17.62 5.97
N THR A 145 -9.81 17.58 7.06
CA THR A 145 -8.49 16.91 7.11
C THR A 145 -8.35 16.15 8.41
N THR A 146 -7.84 14.93 8.33
CA THR A 146 -7.47 14.08 9.47
C THR A 146 -6.09 13.51 9.24
N THR A 147 -5.25 13.44 10.28
CA THR A 147 -3.90 12.87 10.19
C THR A 147 -3.70 11.79 11.24
N PHE A 148 -3.26 10.62 10.80
CA PHE A 148 -2.85 9.50 11.62
C PHE A 148 -1.32 9.43 11.62
N SER A 149 -0.72 9.52 12.80
CA SER A 149 0.72 9.34 12.98
C SER A 149 1.01 7.93 13.46
N ASP A 150 2.25 7.49 13.25
CA ASP A 150 2.74 6.19 13.75
C ASP A 150 1.91 4.97 13.30
N VAL A 151 1.31 5.05 12.10
CA VAL A 151 0.53 3.97 11.51
C VAL A 151 1.46 2.79 11.19
N PRO A 152 1.30 1.64 11.85
CA PRO A 152 2.11 0.48 11.55
C PRO A 152 1.80 -0.01 10.13
N ILE A 153 2.83 -0.41 9.41
CA ILE A 153 2.69 -0.99 8.07
C ILE A 153 3.67 -2.14 7.90
N LEU A 154 3.15 -3.32 7.68
CA LEU A 154 3.93 -4.54 7.56
C LEU A 154 3.69 -5.18 6.19
N LYS A 155 4.72 -5.83 5.66
CA LYS A 155 4.64 -6.56 4.41
C LYS A 155 3.65 -7.72 4.53
N ASN A 156 2.72 -7.81 3.56
CA ASN A 156 1.65 -8.81 3.53
C ASN A 156 0.65 -8.73 4.70
N TYR A 157 0.45 -7.52 5.27
CA TYR A 157 -0.56 -7.27 6.31
C TYR A 157 -1.46 -6.10 5.93
N ILE A 158 -2.68 -6.13 6.45
CA ILE A 158 -3.64 -5.04 6.38
C ILE A 158 -3.61 -4.30 7.72
N THR A 159 -3.37 -2.99 7.68
CA THR A 159 -3.55 -2.10 8.81
C THR A 159 -4.87 -1.37 8.62
N LYS A 160 -5.88 -1.74 9.41
CA LYS A 160 -7.24 -1.21 9.29
C LYS A 160 -7.50 -0.16 10.37
N TYR A 161 -7.97 1.00 9.93
CA TYR A 161 -8.52 2.05 10.76
C TYR A 161 -10.02 2.12 10.50
N SER A 162 -10.83 2.13 11.54
CA SER A 162 -12.27 2.25 11.37
C SER A 162 -12.85 3.27 12.34
N GLY A 163 -13.73 4.14 11.85
CA GLY A 163 -14.31 5.19 12.68
C GLY A 163 -15.25 6.12 11.91
N LYS A 164 -15.71 7.15 12.61
CA LYS A 164 -16.55 8.20 12.03
C LYS A 164 -15.66 9.32 11.51
N LEU A 165 -15.70 9.54 10.20
CA LEU A 165 -14.86 10.55 9.54
C LEU A 165 -15.55 11.90 9.41
N PHE A 166 -16.90 11.91 9.34
CA PHE A 166 -17.69 13.09 9.00
C PHE A 166 -18.47 13.68 10.19
N THR A 167 -18.61 12.97 11.29
CA THR A 167 -19.44 13.39 12.44
C THR A 167 -18.98 14.70 13.10
N GLY A 168 -17.73 15.13 12.88
CA GLY A 168 -17.18 16.42 13.36
C GLY A 168 -17.27 17.59 12.38
N LEU A 169 -17.67 17.37 11.12
CA LEU A 169 -17.72 18.42 10.09
C LEU A 169 -18.85 19.45 10.29
N SER A 170 -19.79 19.19 11.18
CA SER A 170 -20.89 20.10 11.55
C SER A 170 -20.53 21.08 12.68
N GLY A 171 -19.25 21.37 12.93
CA GLY A 171 -18.80 22.40 13.88
C GLY A 171 -18.54 21.93 15.31
N GLY A 172 -18.38 20.65 15.55
CA GLY A 172 -17.96 20.11 16.84
C GLY A 172 -16.60 19.42 16.76
N THR A 173 -15.78 19.58 17.79
CA THR A 173 -14.60 18.74 18.03
C THR A 173 -15.08 17.33 18.36
N GLY A 174 -15.33 16.52 17.33
CA GLY A 174 -15.70 15.12 17.51
C GLY A 174 -14.46 14.29 17.79
N ASP A 175 -14.45 13.56 18.92
CA ASP A 175 -13.49 12.50 19.13
C ASP A 175 -13.64 11.47 18.01
N ILE A 176 -12.57 11.26 17.25
CA ILE A 176 -12.51 10.17 16.28
C ILE A 176 -12.20 8.92 17.09
N ASP A 177 -13.21 8.09 17.28
CA ASP A 177 -13.06 6.78 17.91
C ASP A 177 -12.49 5.81 16.86
N ILE A 178 -11.22 5.45 17.00
CA ILE A 178 -10.50 4.61 16.04
C ILE A 178 -10.16 3.30 16.73
N ASP A 179 -10.81 2.23 16.28
CA ASP A 179 -10.44 0.87 16.61
C ASP A 179 -9.33 0.39 15.68
N PHE A 180 -8.20 -0.02 16.24
CA PHE A 180 -7.15 -0.72 15.51
C PHE A 180 -7.51 -2.20 15.38
N ILE A 181 -7.70 -2.67 14.17
CA ILE A 181 -7.86 -4.09 13.89
C ILE A 181 -6.77 -4.47 12.88
N PHE A 182 -5.84 -5.32 13.31
CA PHE A 182 -4.99 -6.03 12.36
C PHE A 182 -5.81 -7.13 11.72
N ASP A 183 -6.02 -7.03 10.41
CA ASP A 183 -6.70 -8.05 9.64
C ASP A 183 -5.64 -8.95 8.98
N PRO A 184 -5.48 -10.21 9.43
CA PRO A 184 -4.47 -11.13 8.92
C PRO A 184 -4.87 -11.82 7.62
N GLU A 185 -5.96 -11.42 6.93
CA GLU A 185 -6.44 -12.06 5.70
C GLU A 185 -5.33 -12.31 4.66
N TRP A 186 -4.24 -11.59 4.77
CA TRP A 186 -3.10 -11.75 3.89
C TRP A 186 -2.03 -12.71 4.41
N ALA A 187 -1.80 -12.77 5.73
CA ALA A 187 -0.67 -13.49 6.33
C ALA A 187 -1.02 -14.87 6.90
N GLY A 188 -2.29 -15.30 6.89
CA GLY A 188 -2.70 -16.55 7.53
C GLY A 188 -2.30 -16.62 9.02
N GLU A 189 -3.28 -16.62 9.90
CA GLU A 189 -3.23 -16.92 11.34
C GLU A 189 -2.07 -16.33 12.17
N ASN A 190 -2.10 -15.04 12.48
CA ASN A 190 -1.54 -14.48 13.70
C ASN A 190 -2.39 -13.30 14.15
N GLU A 191 -3.27 -13.54 15.12
CA GLU A 191 -4.03 -12.51 15.83
C GLU A 191 -3.11 -11.78 16.80
N TYR A 192 -3.08 -10.44 16.74
CA TYR A 192 -2.57 -9.59 17.79
C TYR A 192 -3.73 -8.76 18.34
N GLU A 193 -4.18 -9.08 19.55
CA GLU A 193 -5.01 -8.21 20.36
C GLU A 193 -4.13 -7.17 21.07
N PHE A 194 -4.54 -5.88 21.04
CA PHE A 194 -3.99 -4.81 21.84
C PHE A 194 -5.07 -4.22 22.74
#